data_c325d2eca0df98d0551deadc3a0f83ec
#
_entry.id   c325d2eca0df98d0551deadc3a0f83ec
#
_cell.length_a   1.000
_cell.length_b   1.000
_cell.length_c   1.000
_cell.angle_alpha   90.00
_cell.angle_beta   90.00
_cell.angle_gamma   90.00
#
_symmetry.space_group_name_H-M   'P 1'
#
loop_
_entity.id
_entity.type
_entity.pdbx_description
1 polymer ?
#
loop_
_entity_poly.entity_id
_entity_poly.type
_entity_poly.pdbx_seq_one_letter_code
_entity_poly.pdbx_strand_id
1 'polypeptide(L)'
;MTTTNNQIIFFGNEQLAQGIKASTPIFDALIENHYQICALVLPAARVRKPFPIAVKAQQAGIPIHYVSKASELLPIIEQYHPQLGVLAAFGKLVPDSAINAIPGGIINIHPSLLPKYRGTTPIESALLNNDQTTGVSIMRLVKAMDAGPLLAQAEIDITPETSKQSLYEQLATKGTELLLQVLPGALAKNAPETAQDEAQATFTAKLDKSQSELKFAEKGAQELVREVVAFAGFPKSKTILLNKPCTITAAHTADQATTELDQLCADGKYFVIDRLLPENSKEMDAKSFLNGFKK
;
A
#
# COMPACT_ATOMS: atom_id res chain seq x y z
N MET A 1 -4.00 1.96 42.41
CA MET A 1 -3.32 1.62 41.14
C MET A 1 -4.25 2.04 40.03
N THR A 2 -3.98 3.16 39.37
CA THR A 2 -4.72 3.58 38.18
C THR A 2 -4.39 2.59 37.09
N THR A 3 -5.34 1.73 36.73
CA THR A 3 -5.25 0.91 35.53
C THR A 3 -5.12 1.85 34.36
N THR A 4 -3.89 1.97 33.82
CA THR A 4 -3.67 2.70 32.59
C THR A 4 -4.55 2.05 31.53
N ASN A 5 -5.50 2.81 31.00
CA ASN A 5 -6.35 2.36 29.91
C ASN A 5 -5.45 2.21 28.66
N ASN A 6 -5.02 0.99 28.34
CA ASN A 6 -4.17 0.68 27.18
C ASN A 6 -4.99 0.29 25.95
N GLN A 7 -6.22 0.77 25.86
CA GLN A 7 -7.12 0.44 24.75
C GLN A 7 -6.71 1.14 23.46
N ILE A 8 -6.64 0.35 22.41
CA ILE A 8 -6.32 0.80 21.05
C ILE A 8 -7.59 0.72 20.19
N ILE A 9 -7.89 1.76 19.43
CA ILE A 9 -8.80 1.68 18.29
C ILE A 9 -7.99 1.47 17.02
N PHE A 10 -8.36 0.48 16.20
CA PHE A 10 -7.64 0.16 14.96
C PHE A 10 -8.43 0.62 13.73
N PHE A 11 -7.79 1.41 12.88
CA PHE A 11 -8.32 1.86 11.59
C PHE A 11 -7.60 1.11 10.48
N GLY A 12 -8.31 0.23 9.77
CA GLY A 12 -7.71 -0.62 8.76
C GLY A 12 -8.48 -0.65 7.44
N ASN A 13 -7.86 -1.25 6.43
CA ASN A 13 -8.49 -1.51 5.14
C ASN A 13 -7.76 -2.63 4.42
N GLU A 14 -8.50 -3.51 3.76
CA GLU A 14 -7.96 -4.58 2.92
C GLU A 14 -8.36 -4.44 1.44
N GLN A 15 -8.96 -3.31 1.07
CA GLN A 15 -9.30 -3.02 -0.32
C GLN A 15 -8.09 -2.58 -1.16
N LEU A 16 -6.93 -2.41 -0.53
CA LEU A 16 -5.73 -2.02 -1.23
C LEU A 16 -5.28 -3.15 -2.16
N ALA A 17 -5.34 -2.85 -3.44
CA ALA A 17 -4.69 -3.57 -4.52
C ALA A 17 -4.76 -5.11 -4.43
N GLN A 18 -5.92 -5.69 -4.77
CA GLN A 18 -6.00 -7.04 -5.32
C GLN A 18 -5.50 -8.20 -4.44
N GLY A 19 -5.89 -8.21 -3.17
CA GLY A 19 -5.62 -9.33 -2.28
C GLY A 19 -4.37 -9.18 -1.41
N ILE A 20 -3.66 -8.07 -1.52
CA ILE A 20 -2.55 -7.75 -0.61
C ILE A 20 -3.11 -7.34 0.75
N LYS A 21 -2.73 -8.07 1.79
CA LYS A 21 -3.18 -7.85 3.16
C LYS A 21 -2.29 -6.81 3.84
N ALA A 22 -2.61 -5.53 3.68
CA ALA A 22 -1.81 -4.45 4.28
C ALA A 22 -2.06 -4.30 5.79
N SER A 23 -3.32 -4.37 6.22
CA SER A 23 -3.71 -4.13 7.62
C SER A 23 -3.76 -5.40 8.47
N THR A 24 -4.08 -6.55 7.89
CA THR A 24 -4.26 -7.82 8.64
C THR A 24 -3.01 -8.25 9.40
N PRO A 25 -1.79 -8.23 8.83
CA PRO A 25 -0.59 -8.62 9.59
C PRO A 25 -0.35 -7.75 10.82
N ILE A 26 -0.60 -6.45 10.72
CA ILE A 26 -0.47 -5.49 11.82
C ILE A 26 -1.51 -5.75 12.90
N PHE A 27 -2.76 -5.98 12.49
CA PHE A 27 -3.86 -6.28 13.40
C PHE A 27 -3.65 -7.60 14.14
N ASP A 28 -3.18 -8.64 13.45
CA ASP A 28 -2.83 -9.93 14.05
C ASP A 28 -1.73 -9.79 15.09
N ALA A 29 -0.65 -9.06 14.74
CA ALA A 29 0.46 -8.85 15.66
C ALA A 29 0.05 -8.10 16.94
N LEU A 30 -0.90 -7.16 16.86
CA LEU A 30 -1.44 -6.50 18.04
C LEU A 30 -2.19 -7.48 18.95
N ILE A 31 -2.99 -8.39 18.38
CA ILE A 31 -3.71 -9.42 19.13
C ILE A 31 -2.72 -10.42 19.77
N GLU A 32 -1.75 -10.90 18.99
CA GLU A 32 -0.74 -11.87 19.43
C GLU A 32 0.15 -11.31 20.56
N ASN A 33 0.39 -10.00 20.55
CA ASN A 33 1.12 -9.31 21.62
C ASN A 33 0.22 -8.76 22.75
N HIS A 34 -1.02 -9.26 22.82
CA HIS A 34 -1.99 -8.99 23.90
C HIS A 34 -2.37 -7.51 24.09
N TYR A 35 -2.29 -6.69 23.02
CA TYR A 35 -2.82 -5.35 23.06
C TYR A 35 -4.36 -5.38 23.06
N GLN A 36 -4.97 -4.51 23.86
CA GLN A 36 -6.42 -4.43 23.98
C GLN A 36 -6.98 -3.57 22.84
N ILE A 37 -7.51 -4.21 21.80
CA ILE A 37 -8.20 -3.52 20.70
C ILE A 37 -9.67 -3.39 21.06
N CYS A 38 -10.13 -2.17 21.34
CA CYS A 38 -11.51 -1.90 21.74
C CYS A 38 -12.48 -1.86 20.56
N ALA A 39 -12.02 -1.50 19.36
CA ALA A 39 -12.81 -1.53 18.13
C ALA A 39 -11.93 -1.59 16.88
N LEU A 40 -12.44 -2.22 15.83
CA LEU A 40 -11.93 -2.18 14.48
C LEU A 40 -12.83 -1.28 13.61
N VAL A 41 -12.23 -0.28 12.97
CA VAL A 41 -12.94 0.64 12.06
C VAL A 41 -12.46 0.38 10.63
N LEU A 42 -13.41 0.08 9.74
CA LEU A 42 -13.18 -0.22 8.34
C LEU A 42 -13.96 0.74 7.45
N PRO A 43 -13.47 1.10 6.25
CA PRO A 43 -14.27 1.78 5.26
C PRO A 43 -15.46 0.91 4.83
N ALA A 44 -16.66 1.48 4.75
CA ALA A 44 -17.77 0.80 4.17
C ALA A 44 -17.53 0.48 2.69
N ALA A 45 -17.70 -0.76 2.31
CA ALA A 45 -17.50 -1.24 0.96
C ALA A 45 -18.63 -2.17 0.54
N ARG A 46 -18.95 -2.14 -0.76
CA ARG A 46 -19.85 -3.14 -1.36
C ARG A 46 -19.05 -4.42 -1.64
N VAL A 47 -18.85 -5.25 -0.62
CA VAL A 47 -18.16 -6.55 -0.79
C VAL A 47 -19.12 -7.70 -0.62
N ARG A 48 -18.93 -8.77 -1.41
CA ARG A 48 -19.75 -9.99 -1.32
C ARG A 48 -19.29 -10.92 -0.18
N LYS A 49 -18.05 -10.77 0.27
CA LYS A 49 -17.47 -11.57 1.37
C LYS A 49 -16.79 -10.63 2.37
N PRO A 50 -16.84 -10.94 3.68
CA PRO A 50 -16.12 -10.15 4.67
C PRO A 50 -14.62 -10.20 4.42
N PHE A 51 -13.92 -9.10 4.74
CA PHE A 51 -12.47 -9.06 4.69
C PHE A 51 -11.85 -9.98 5.74
N PRO A 52 -10.66 -10.56 5.48
CA PRO A 52 -9.94 -11.38 6.47
C PRO A 52 -9.80 -10.72 7.84
N ILE A 53 -9.44 -9.43 7.89
CA ILE A 53 -9.34 -8.67 9.14
C ILE A 53 -10.67 -8.62 9.92
N ALA A 54 -11.80 -8.49 9.21
CA ALA A 54 -13.11 -8.49 9.85
C ALA A 54 -13.46 -9.86 10.44
N VAL A 55 -13.11 -10.95 9.75
CA VAL A 55 -13.29 -12.31 10.27
C VAL A 55 -12.47 -12.52 11.54
N LYS A 56 -11.21 -12.06 11.57
CA LYS A 56 -10.33 -12.16 12.73
C LYS A 56 -10.83 -11.33 13.90
N ALA A 57 -11.28 -10.10 13.67
CA ALA A 57 -11.88 -9.27 14.70
C ALA A 57 -13.12 -9.92 15.31
N GLN A 58 -13.99 -10.52 14.49
CA GLN A 58 -15.16 -11.26 14.95
C GLN A 58 -14.79 -12.47 15.81
N GLN A 59 -13.77 -13.24 15.39
CA GLN A 59 -13.25 -14.38 16.18
C GLN A 59 -12.65 -13.94 17.51
N ALA A 60 -12.02 -12.77 17.56
CA ALA A 60 -11.47 -12.20 18.78
C ALA A 60 -12.49 -11.44 19.65
N GLY A 61 -13.78 -11.39 19.25
CA GLY A 61 -14.82 -10.65 19.96
C GLY A 61 -14.67 -9.13 19.91
N ILE A 62 -13.89 -8.61 18.94
CA ILE A 62 -13.64 -7.17 18.75
C ILE A 62 -14.79 -6.55 17.92
N PRO A 63 -15.47 -5.51 18.43
CA PRO A 63 -16.49 -4.79 17.69
C PRO A 63 -15.98 -4.22 16.37
N ILE A 64 -16.79 -4.31 15.30
CA ILE A 64 -16.44 -3.83 13.96
C ILE A 64 -17.39 -2.72 13.55
N HIS A 65 -16.84 -1.60 13.12
CA HIS A 65 -17.58 -0.46 12.59
C HIS A 65 -17.22 -0.20 11.13
N TYR A 66 -18.23 -0.10 10.27
CA TYR A 66 -18.04 0.25 8.86
C TYR A 66 -18.44 1.70 8.66
N VAL A 67 -17.52 2.55 8.21
CA VAL A 67 -17.74 3.99 8.05
C VAL A 67 -17.74 4.41 6.58
N SER A 68 -18.75 5.17 6.20
CA SER A 68 -18.87 5.76 4.87
C SER A 68 -18.34 7.19 4.83
N LYS A 69 -18.54 7.94 5.91
CA LYS A 69 -18.17 9.36 6.05
C LYS A 69 -17.21 9.57 7.23
N ALA A 70 -16.36 10.56 7.12
CA ALA A 70 -15.42 10.96 8.17
C ALA A 70 -16.14 11.40 9.47
N SER A 71 -17.33 11.97 9.37
CA SER A 71 -18.14 12.39 10.53
C SER A 71 -18.61 11.25 11.43
N GLU A 72 -18.57 10.00 10.94
CA GLU A 72 -18.97 8.82 11.73
C GLU A 72 -17.87 8.36 12.70
N LEU A 73 -16.62 8.88 12.54
CA LEU A 73 -15.48 8.46 13.36
C LEU A 73 -15.54 8.97 14.79
N LEU A 74 -15.91 10.25 15.00
CA LEU A 74 -15.93 10.84 16.34
C LEU A 74 -16.89 10.13 17.29
N PRO A 75 -18.16 9.84 16.94
CA PRO A 75 -19.07 9.08 17.81
C PRO A 75 -18.54 7.69 18.20
N ILE A 76 -17.84 7.00 17.28
CA ILE A 76 -17.24 5.70 17.58
C ILE A 76 -16.12 5.86 18.59
N ILE A 77 -15.24 6.86 18.41
CA ILE A 77 -14.13 7.13 19.33
C ILE A 77 -14.66 7.51 20.72
N GLU A 78 -15.70 8.34 20.78
CA GLU A 78 -16.34 8.73 22.04
C GLU A 78 -17.03 7.55 22.75
N GLN A 79 -17.52 6.56 22.01
CA GLN A 79 -18.12 5.35 22.58
C GLN A 79 -17.11 4.46 23.28
N TYR A 80 -15.89 4.32 22.72
CA TYR A 80 -14.89 3.36 23.21
C TYR A 80 -13.80 3.99 24.07
N HIS A 81 -13.66 5.32 24.08
CA HIS A 81 -12.64 6.05 24.84
C HIS A 81 -11.23 5.46 24.71
N PRO A 82 -10.71 5.20 23.48
CA PRO A 82 -9.40 4.60 23.30
C PRO A 82 -8.29 5.52 23.81
N GLN A 83 -7.18 4.92 24.29
CA GLN A 83 -5.98 5.67 24.67
C GLN A 83 -5.15 6.07 23.45
N LEU A 84 -5.14 5.23 22.41
CA LEU A 84 -4.36 5.41 21.19
C LEU A 84 -5.12 4.90 19.98
N GLY A 85 -5.00 5.58 18.86
CA GLY A 85 -5.40 5.08 17.55
C GLY A 85 -4.20 4.48 16.79
N VAL A 86 -4.40 3.35 16.12
CA VAL A 86 -3.45 2.77 15.16
C VAL A 86 -4.11 2.74 13.80
N LEU A 87 -3.48 3.36 12.81
CA LEU A 87 -4.00 3.44 11.45
C LEU A 87 -3.05 2.72 10.47
N ALA A 88 -3.61 1.83 9.67
CA ALA A 88 -2.88 1.14 8.61
C ALA A 88 -3.76 1.06 7.36
N ALA A 89 -3.34 1.75 6.31
CA ALA A 89 -3.98 1.70 4.99
C ALA A 89 -5.49 2.07 4.98
N PHE A 90 -5.99 2.85 5.91
CA PHE A 90 -7.41 3.15 6.10
C PHE A 90 -8.07 3.80 4.87
N GLY A 91 -7.32 4.67 4.15
CA GLY A 91 -7.76 5.23 2.88
C GLY A 91 -8.89 6.27 2.97
N LYS A 92 -9.21 6.75 4.16
CA LYS A 92 -10.15 7.85 4.40
C LYS A 92 -9.52 8.94 5.23
N LEU A 93 -9.98 10.18 5.02
CA LEU A 93 -9.58 11.31 5.84
C LEU A 93 -10.10 11.11 7.29
N VAL A 94 -9.22 11.33 8.26
CA VAL A 94 -9.58 11.39 9.67
C VAL A 94 -9.62 12.87 10.07
N PRO A 95 -10.78 13.40 10.51
CA PRO A 95 -10.91 14.81 10.85
C PRO A 95 -10.20 15.13 12.17
N ASP A 96 -9.76 16.38 12.33
CA ASP A 96 -9.07 16.86 13.54
C ASP A 96 -9.85 16.55 14.82
N SER A 97 -11.17 16.67 14.79
CA SER A 97 -12.02 16.32 15.94
C SER A 97 -11.86 14.87 16.38
N ALA A 98 -11.71 13.95 15.45
CA ALA A 98 -11.48 12.53 15.74
C ALA A 98 -10.05 12.27 16.25
N ILE A 99 -9.04 12.93 15.64
CA ILE A 99 -7.65 12.82 16.10
C ILE A 99 -7.51 13.33 17.53
N ASN A 100 -8.06 14.51 17.82
CA ASN A 100 -7.95 15.18 19.12
C ASN A 100 -8.79 14.54 20.23
N ALA A 101 -9.80 13.74 19.87
CA ALA A 101 -10.61 12.99 20.83
C ALA A 101 -9.88 11.79 21.45
N ILE A 102 -8.75 11.36 20.87
CA ILE A 102 -7.93 10.28 21.37
C ILE A 102 -6.75 10.85 22.18
N PRO A 103 -6.64 10.61 23.50
CA PRO A 103 -5.62 11.23 24.34
C PRO A 103 -4.16 10.99 23.91
N GLY A 104 -3.86 9.85 23.29
CA GLY A 104 -2.56 9.50 22.71
C GLY A 104 -2.45 9.84 21.22
N GLY A 105 -3.49 10.46 20.63
CA GLY A 105 -3.57 10.69 19.20
C GLY A 105 -3.70 9.39 18.38
N ILE A 106 -3.37 9.49 17.10
CA ILE A 106 -3.36 8.36 16.17
C ILE A 106 -1.95 8.22 15.59
N ILE A 107 -1.41 7.01 15.57
CA ILE A 107 -0.18 6.69 14.85
C ILE A 107 -0.52 5.97 13.55
N ASN A 108 0.18 6.33 12.48
CA ASN A 108 -0.02 5.78 11.14
C ASN A 108 1.23 5.03 10.69
N ILE A 109 1.02 3.88 10.06
CA ILE A 109 2.05 3.11 9.38
C ILE A 109 2.04 3.52 7.91
N HIS A 110 3.07 4.27 7.48
CA HIS A 110 3.17 4.78 6.12
C HIS A 110 4.29 4.08 5.36
N PRO A 111 4.02 3.45 4.19
CA PRO A 111 5.00 2.62 3.49
C PRO A 111 5.92 3.46 2.59
N SER A 112 6.62 4.44 3.16
CA SER A 112 7.75 5.16 2.59
C SER A 112 8.67 5.70 3.67
N LEU A 113 9.86 6.15 3.28
CA LEU A 113 10.78 6.94 4.12
C LEU A 113 10.34 8.42 4.08
N LEU A 114 9.37 8.79 4.92
CA LEU A 114 8.91 10.18 5.02
C LEU A 114 10.08 11.13 5.34
N PRO A 115 10.12 12.33 4.75
CA PRO A 115 9.05 13.02 4.06
C PRO A 115 8.88 12.66 2.56
N LYS A 116 9.60 11.68 2.03
CA LYS A 116 9.40 11.21 0.65
C LYS A 116 8.06 10.49 0.51
N TYR A 117 7.37 10.75 -0.61
CA TYR A 117 6.15 10.04 -1.01
C TYR A 117 5.00 10.13 0.00
N ARG A 118 4.71 11.33 0.52
CA ARG A 118 3.45 11.59 1.21
C ARG A 118 2.28 11.33 0.25
N GLY A 119 1.21 10.69 0.72
CA GLY A 119 0.01 10.42 -0.08
C GLY A 119 -0.32 8.94 -0.24
N THR A 120 -1.07 8.61 -1.30
CA THR A 120 -1.81 7.35 -1.39
C THR A 120 -1.09 6.21 -2.11
N THR A 121 0.00 6.48 -2.83
CA THR A 121 0.69 5.50 -3.70
C THR A 121 2.21 5.51 -3.53
N PRO A 122 2.73 5.49 -2.27
CA PRO A 122 4.17 5.59 -2.02
C PRO A 122 4.97 4.41 -2.61
N ILE A 123 4.43 3.20 -2.54
CA ILE A 123 5.08 1.99 -3.04
C ILE A 123 5.22 2.02 -4.56
N GLU A 124 4.12 2.36 -5.24
CA GLU A 124 4.13 2.51 -6.70
C GLU A 124 5.06 3.64 -7.13
N SER A 125 5.11 4.73 -6.38
CA SER A 125 6.00 5.86 -6.68
C SER A 125 7.47 5.46 -6.56
N ALA A 126 7.87 4.72 -5.54
CA ALA A 126 9.24 4.22 -5.38
C ALA A 126 9.65 3.30 -6.55
N LEU A 127 8.75 2.38 -6.96
CA LEU A 127 8.99 1.48 -8.09
C LEU A 127 9.08 2.24 -9.43
N LEU A 128 8.20 3.20 -9.69
CA LEU A 128 8.21 4.02 -10.91
C LEU A 128 9.47 4.89 -11.01
N ASN A 129 9.93 5.45 -9.90
CA ASN A 129 11.13 6.28 -9.84
C ASN A 129 12.44 5.47 -9.84
N ASN A 130 12.36 4.14 -9.87
CA ASN A 130 13.53 3.26 -9.82
C ASN A 130 14.41 3.50 -8.57
N ASP A 131 13.77 3.78 -7.43
CA ASP A 131 14.49 3.93 -6.18
C ASP A 131 15.18 2.60 -5.82
N GLN A 132 16.41 2.70 -5.32
CA GLN A 132 17.17 1.51 -4.86
C GLN A 132 16.77 1.12 -3.43
N THR A 133 16.19 2.07 -2.69
CA THR A 133 15.70 1.87 -1.33
C THR A 133 14.38 2.58 -1.14
N THR A 134 13.53 1.99 -0.32
CA THR A 134 12.33 2.59 0.25
C THR A 134 12.27 2.26 1.73
N GLY A 135 11.10 2.30 2.34
CA GLY A 135 10.99 1.90 3.74
C GLY A 135 9.60 2.14 4.30
N VAL A 136 9.52 2.09 5.61
CA VAL A 136 8.30 2.34 6.36
C VAL A 136 8.56 3.35 7.46
N SER A 137 7.60 4.25 7.65
CA SER A 137 7.60 5.25 8.72
C SER A 137 6.42 5.03 9.65
N ILE A 138 6.68 5.08 10.96
CA ILE A 138 5.63 5.24 11.96
C ILE A 138 5.58 6.72 12.33
N MET A 139 4.42 7.35 12.16
CA MET A 139 4.25 8.78 12.39
C MET A 139 2.98 9.11 13.15
N ARG A 140 2.92 10.27 13.80
CA ARG A 140 1.67 10.84 14.33
C ARG A 140 0.79 11.33 13.19
N LEU A 141 -0.48 11.00 13.26
CA LEU A 141 -1.45 11.55 12.33
C LEU A 141 -1.75 13.01 12.70
N VAL A 142 -1.68 13.89 11.71
CA VAL A 142 -2.05 15.30 11.81
C VAL A 142 -2.94 15.68 10.63
N LYS A 143 -3.51 16.88 10.64
CA LYS A 143 -4.38 17.38 9.56
C LYS A 143 -3.71 17.42 8.19
N ALA A 144 -2.43 17.84 8.15
CA ALA A 144 -1.66 17.85 6.90
C ALA A 144 -1.29 16.42 6.50
N MET A 145 -1.49 16.10 5.21
CA MET A 145 -1.30 14.75 4.68
C MET A 145 0.12 14.23 4.95
N ASP A 146 0.21 13.16 5.72
CA ASP A 146 1.43 12.43 6.08
C ASP A 146 2.59 13.32 6.57
N ALA A 147 2.28 14.51 7.15
CA ALA A 147 3.26 15.52 7.58
C ALA A 147 3.53 15.52 9.10
N GLY A 148 2.94 14.60 9.86
CA GLY A 148 3.13 14.53 11.30
C GLY A 148 4.53 14.06 11.70
N PRO A 149 4.94 14.27 12.96
CA PRO A 149 6.26 13.89 13.43
C PRO A 149 6.45 12.37 13.36
N LEU A 150 7.68 11.98 13.09
CA LEU A 150 8.11 10.58 12.98
C LEU A 150 8.42 10.02 14.37
N LEU A 151 7.97 8.80 14.64
CA LEU A 151 8.34 8.02 15.82
C LEU A 151 9.46 7.04 15.51
N ALA A 152 9.45 6.44 14.32
CA ALA A 152 10.49 5.55 13.85
C ALA A 152 10.43 5.37 12.33
N GLN A 153 11.55 4.96 11.75
CA GLN A 153 11.66 4.59 10.32
C GLN A 153 12.57 3.36 10.15
N ALA A 154 12.32 2.60 9.11
CA ALA A 154 13.20 1.51 8.69
C ALA A 154 13.27 1.43 7.17
N GLU A 155 14.48 1.19 6.66
CA GLU A 155 14.76 1.05 5.24
C GLU A 155 14.54 -0.37 4.73
N ILE A 156 14.24 -0.50 3.44
CA ILE A 156 14.09 -1.74 2.70
C ILE A 156 14.70 -1.54 1.32
N ASP A 157 15.56 -2.45 0.89
CA ASP A 157 16.15 -2.43 -0.43
C ASP A 157 15.15 -2.86 -1.52
N ILE A 158 15.20 -2.19 -2.66
CA ILE A 158 14.49 -2.55 -3.88
C ILE A 158 15.51 -3.11 -4.86
N THR A 159 15.39 -4.41 -5.17
CA THR A 159 16.25 -5.08 -6.15
C THR A 159 15.51 -5.26 -7.49
N PRO A 160 16.21 -5.60 -8.59
CA PRO A 160 15.57 -5.88 -9.86
C PRO A 160 14.50 -7.00 -9.80
N GLU A 161 14.62 -7.93 -8.85
CA GLU A 161 13.69 -9.04 -8.63
C GLU A 161 12.51 -8.66 -7.75
N THR A 162 12.52 -7.45 -7.19
CA THR A 162 11.46 -6.99 -6.28
C THR A 162 10.17 -6.78 -7.06
N SER A 163 9.18 -7.63 -6.81
CA SER A 163 7.82 -7.43 -7.28
C SER A 163 7.06 -6.45 -6.37
N LYS A 164 6.01 -5.82 -6.91
CA LYS A 164 5.12 -4.98 -6.09
C LYS A 164 4.56 -5.75 -4.89
N GLN A 165 4.14 -7.00 -5.10
CA GLN A 165 3.60 -7.82 -4.01
C GLN A 165 4.64 -8.10 -2.93
N SER A 166 5.86 -8.54 -3.31
CA SER A 166 6.91 -8.83 -2.33
C SER A 166 7.31 -7.57 -1.53
N LEU A 167 7.32 -6.40 -2.18
CA LEU A 167 7.60 -5.14 -1.51
C LEU A 167 6.52 -4.77 -0.49
N TYR A 168 5.24 -4.94 -0.84
CA TYR A 168 4.13 -4.76 0.11
C TYR A 168 4.26 -5.66 1.33
N GLU A 169 4.58 -6.95 1.12
CA GLU A 169 4.75 -7.92 2.20
C GLU A 169 5.93 -7.57 3.12
N GLN A 170 7.07 -7.17 2.54
CA GLN A 170 8.24 -6.72 3.30
C GLN A 170 7.94 -5.45 4.12
N LEU A 171 7.26 -4.47 3.50
CA LEU A 171 6.87 -3.22 4.18
C LEU A 171 5.86 -3.47 5.30
N ALA A 172 4.89 -4.37 5.09
CA ALA A 172 3.93 -4.74 6.13
C ALA A 172 4.61 -5.45 7.31
N THR A 173 5.55 -6.36 7.04
CA THR A 173 6.33 -7.05 8.08
C THR A 173 7.19 -6.06 8.85
N LYS A 174 7.99 -5.25 8.15
CA LYS A 174 8.87 -4.27 8.78
C LYS A 174 8.08 -3.19 9.54
N GLY A 175 6.95 -2.74 8.98
CA GLY A 175 6.04 -1.81 9.65
C GLY A 175 5.43 -2.37 10.93
N THR A 176 5.12 -3.66 10.93
CA THR A 176 4.62 -4.37 12.13
C THR A 176 5.69 -4.42 13.23
N GLU A 177 6.91 -4.84 12.87
CA GLU A 177 8.05 -4.87 13.82
C GLU A 177 8.29 -3.50 14.43
N LEU A 178 8.33 -2.47 13.60
CA LEU A 178 8.59 -1.11 14.01
C LEU A 178 7.46 -0.53 14.88
N LEU A 179 6.20 -0.83 14.53
CA LEU A 179 5.04 -0.47 15.34
C LEU A 179 5.15 -1.05 16.76
N LEU A 180 5.42 -2.35 16.88
CA LEU A 180 5.53 -3.01 18.19
C LEU A 180 6.65 -2.42 19.05
N GLN A 181 7.73 -1.93 18.45
CA GLN A 181 8.82 -1.24 19.17
C GLN A 181 8.39 0.11 19.73
N VAL A 182 7.63 0.91 18.97
CA VAL A 182 7.23 2.27 19.37
C VAL A 182 5.97 2.30 20.23
N LEU A 183 5.14 1.26 20.16
CA LEU A 183 3.80 1.25 20.74
C LEU A 183 3.77 1.45 22.26
N PRO A 184 4.67 0.83 23.07
CA PRO A 184 4.71 1.09 24.51
C PRO A 184 4.96 2.57 24.85
N GLY A 185 5.90 3.21 24.16
CA GLY A 185 6.18 4.64 24.31
C GLY A 185 5.02 5.53 23.85
N ALA A 186 4.36 5.14 22.76
CA ALA A 186 3.21 5.89 22.23
C ALA A 186 2.01 5.84 23.20
N LEU A 187 1.74 4.69 23.80
CA LEU A 187 0.71 4.51 24.84
C LEU A 187 1.05 5.28 26.13
N ALA A 188 2.33 5.27 26.53
CA ALA A 188 2.83 6.03 27.67
C ALA A 188 2.99 7.53 27.41
N LYS A 189 2.77 7.99 26.17
CA LYS A 189 2.93 9.39 25.69
C LYS A 189 4.36 9.93 25.89
N ASN A 190 5.37 9.08 25.82
CA ASN A 190 6.78 9.42 25.97
C ASN A 190 7.65 8.88 24.81
N ALA A 191 7.04 8.42 23.71
CA ALA A 191 7.77 8.06 22.51
C ALA A 191 8.50 9.29 21.96
N PRO A 192 9.79 9.18 21.62
CA PRO A 192 10.49 10.29 20.95
C PRO A 192 9.85 10.60 19.60
N GLU A 193 9.80 11.90 19.28
CA GLU A 193 9.19 12.38 18.04
C GLU A 193 10.16 13.30 17.31
N THR A 194 10.32 13.10 15.99
CA THR A 194 11.18 13.92 15.14
C THR A 194 10.32 14.61 14.08
N ALA A 195 10.42 15.93 13.99
CA ALA A 195 9.74 16.68 12.92
C ALA A 195 10.29 16.28 11.55
N GLN A 196 9.41 16.21 10.55
CA GLN A 196 9.84 16.00 9.17
C GLN A 196 10.46 17.27 8.58
N ASP A 197 11.46 17.11 7.71
CA ASP A 197 12.02 18.22 6.94
C ASP A 197 11.10 18.53 5.73
N GLU A 198 10.35 19.62 5.83
CA GLU A 198 9.40 20.04 4.78
C GLU A 198 10.10 20.35 3.44
N ALA A 199 11.37 20.73 3.44
CA ALA A 199 12.11 21.00 2.20
C ALA A 199 12.40 19.73 1.38
N GLN A 200 12.36 18.56 2.02
CA GLN A 200 12.56 17.26 1.37
C GLN A 200 11.24 16.53 1.06
N ALA A 201 10.10 17.13 1.38
CA ALA A 201 8.81 16.50 1.17
C ALA A 201 8.50 16.32 -0.31
N THR A 202 8.12 15.08 -0.68
CA THR A 202 7.57 14.78 -2.01
C THR A 202 6.20 14.15 -1.87
N PHE A 203 5.37 14.28 -2.91
CA PHE A 203 3.99 13.82 -2.89
C PHE A 203 3.74 12.80 -3.99
N THR A 204 2.90 11.82 -3.71
CA THR A 204 2.50 10.80 -4.67
C THR A 204 1.37 11.30 -5.56
N ALA A 205 1.40 10.93 -6.83
CA ALA A 205 0.27 11.11 -7.74
C ALA A 205 -0.74 9.96 -7.57
N LYS A 206 -2.02 10.27 -7.69
CA LYS A 206 -3.06 9.24 -7.72
C LYS A 206 -2.95 8.44 -9.02
N LEU A 207 -2.95 7.12 -8.90
CA LEU A 207 -3.03 6.24 -10.07
C LEU A 207 -4.45 6.21 -10.65
N ASP A 208 -4.53 6.15 -11.98
CA ASP A 208 -5.78 6.14 -12.69
C ASP A 208 -5.72 5.22 -13.93
N LYS A 209 -6.87 4.88 -14.50
CA LYS A 209 -6.97 3.95 -15.62
C LYS A 209 -6.36 4.49 -16.92
N SER A 210 -6.22 5.79 -17.10
CA SER A 210 -5.61 6.40 -18.28
C SER A 210 -4.12 6.03 -18.41
N GLN A 211 -3.47 5.66 -17.32
CA GLN A 211 -2.07 5.23 -17.27
C GLN A 211 -1.87 3.76 -17.70
N SER A 212 -2.96 3.02 -18.00
CA SER A 212 -2.86 1.59 -18.33
C SER A 212 -2.16 1.29 -19.66
N GLU A 213 -2.18 2.20 -20.60
CA GLU A 213 -1.66 1.97 -21.96
C GLU A 213 -0.13 2.09 -21.98
N LEU A 214 0.54 1.04 -22.46
CA LEU A 214 1.98 1.04 -22.69
C LEU A 214 2.31 1.86 -23.94
N LYS A 215 3.09 2.92 -23.77
CA LYS A 215 3.41 3.90 -24.82
C LYS A 215 4.85 3.72 -25.32
N PHE A 216 5.06 2.70 -26.13
CA PHE A 216 6.39 2.29 -26.59
C PHE A 216 7.14 3.38 -27.38
N ALA A 217 6.42 4.16 -28.18
CA ALA A 217 7.02 5.25 -28.98
C ALA A 217 7.38 6.49 -28.14
N GLU A 218 6.84 6.63 -26.92
CA GLU A 218 7.04 7.81 -26.08
C GLU A 218 8.01 7.55 -24.92
N LYS A 219 8.19 6.28 -24.50
CA LYS A 219 8.92 5.89 -23.30
C LYS A 219 10.03 4.90 -23.59
N GLY A 220 11.04 4.90 -22.72
CA GLY A 220 12.12 3.92 -22.78
C GLY A 220 11.69 2.54 -22.25
N ALA A 221 12.35 1.49 -22.73
CA ALA A 221 12.02 0.12 -22.37
C ALA A 221 12.07 -0.13 -20.84
N GLN A 222 13.08 0.37 -20.15
CA GLN A 222 13.22 0.21 -18.70
C GLN A 222 12.11 0.95 -17.93
N GLU A 223 11.67 2.10 -18.41
CA GLU A 223 10.55 2.84 -17.81
C GLU A 223 9.26 2.02 -17.89
N LEU A 224 8.97 1.43 -19.07
CA LEU A 224 7.80 0.59 -19.27
C LEU A 224 7.85 -0.71 -18.47
N VAL A 225 9.02 -1.31 -18.30
CA VAL A 225 9.20 -2.48 -17.39
C VAL A 225 8.85 -2.10 -15.96
N ARG A 226 9.30 -0.93 -15.47
CA ARG A 226 8.90 -0.42 -14.15
C ARG A 226 7.39 -0.19 -14.03
N GLU A 227 6.75 0.32 -15.08
CA GLU A 227 5.28 0.45 -15.11
C GLU A 227 4.58 -0.90 -14.99
N VAL A 228 5.08 -1.96 -15.63
CA VAL A 228 4.52 -3.30 -15.49
C VAL A 228 4.56 -3.76 -14.03
N VAL A 229 5.68 -3.55 -13.34
CA VAL A 229 5.84 -3.91 -11.93
C VAL A 229 4.96 -3.04 -11.03
N ALA A 230 5.04 -1.71 -11.15
CA ALA A 230 4.34 -0.77 -10.29
C ALA A 230 2.81 -0.82 -10.49
N PHE A 231 2.35 -1.03 -11.72
CA PHE A 231 0.93 -1.07 -12.08
C PHE A 231 0.31 -2.45 -11.94
N ALA A 232 1.09 -3.45 -11.51
CA ALA A 232 0.55 -4.78 -11.20
C ALA A 232 -0.68 -4.61 -10.29
N GLY A 233 -1.79 -5.21 -10.76
CA GLY A 233 -3.05 -5.07 -10.08
C GLY A 233 -3.88 -3.86 -10.53
N PHE A 234 -3.45 -2.65 -10.36
CA PHE A 234 -4.09 -1.43 -10.83
C PHE A 234 -3.01 -0.36 -11.10
N PRO A 235 -3.15 0.40 -12.22
CA PRO A 235 -4.19 0.31 -13.28
C PRO A 235 -3.99 -0.87 -14.24
N LYS A 236 -2.92 -1.68 -14.11
CA LYS A 236 -2.40 -2.70 -15.03
C LYS A 236 -1.72 -2.06 -16.25
N SER A 237 -0.82 -2.80 -16.88
CA SER A 237 -0.13 -2.37 -18.11
C SER A 237 -0.71 -3.10 -19.31
N LYS A 238 -1.28 -2.38 -20.26
CA LYS A 238 -2.07 -2.94 -21.35
C LYS A 238 -1.51 -2.54 -22.71
N THR A 239 -1.68 -3.43 -23.67
CA THR A 239 -1.40 -3.19 -25.08
C THR A 239 -2.25 -4.10 -25.97
N ILE A 240 -2.20 -3.89 -27.30
CA ILE A 240 -2.84 -4.76 -28.28
C ILE A 240 -1.77 -5.57 -29.00
N LEU A 241 -1.87 -6.89 -28.94
CA LEU A 241 -0.97 -7.83 -29.63
C LEU A 241 -1.79 -8.75 -30.55
N LEU A 242 -1.40 -8.88 -31.80
CA LEU A 242 -2.13 -9.67 -32.81
C LEU A 242 -3.65 -9.39 -32.79
N ASN A 243 -4.02 -8.10 -32.74
CA ASN A 243 -5.41 -7.61 -32.64
C ASN A 243 -6.17 -8.06 -31.38
N LYS A 244 -5.48 -8.48 -30.31
CA LYS A 244 -6.09 -8.86 -29.02
C LYS A 244 -5.64 -7.94 -27.91
N PRO A 245 -6.57 -7.41 -27.10
CA PRO A 245 -6.22 -6.70 -25.87
C PRO A 245 -5.51 -7.64 -24.90
N CYS A 246 -4.35 -7.22 -24.42
CA CYS A 246 -3.52 -7.98 -23.50
C CYS A 246 -3.10 -7.11 -22.31
N THR A 247 -3.05 -7.71 -21.14
CA THR A 247 -2.36 -7.14 -19.99
C THR A 247 -0.97 -7.77 -19.91
N ILE A 248 0.08 -6.96 -19.90
CA ILE A 248 1.45 -7.45 -19.69
C ILE A 248 1.68 -7.61 -18.19
N THR A 249 2.16 -8.79 -17.78
CA THR A 249 2.34 -9.14 -16.36
C THR A 249 3.80 -9.34 -15.99
N ALA A 250 4.68 -9.59 -16.98
CA ALA A 250 6.13 -9.57 -16.82
C ALA A 250 6.80 -9.18 -18.13
N ALA A 251 7.87 -8.41 -18.03
CA ALA A 251 8.70 -7.95 -19.15
C ALA A 251 10.11 -7.62 -18.67
N HIS A 252 11.06 -7.63 -19.60
CA HIS A 252 12.43 -7.14 -19.39
C HIS A 252 12.91 -6.33 -20.58
N THR A 253 14.09 -5.73 -20.47
CA THR A 253 14.71 -4.96 -21.53
C THR A 253 15.78 -5.78 -22.24
N ALA A 254 15.92 -5.61 -23.57
CA ALA A 254 16.99 -6.20 -24.36
C ALA A 254 17.46 -5.26 -25.49
N ASP A 255 18.64 -5.52 -26.02
CA ASP A 255 19.15 -4.80 -27.19
C ASP A 255 18.58 -5.34 -28.52
N GLN A 256 17.96 -6.52 -28.49
CA GLN A 256 17.36 -7.16 -29.65
C GLN A 256 16.03 -7.82 -29.26
N ALA A 257 15.09 -7.85 -30.22
CA ALA A 257 13.84 -8.59 -30.04
C ALA A 257 14.12 -10.09 -29.97
N THR A 258 13.40 -10.78 -29.09
CA THR A 258 13.42 -12.27 -28.96
C THR A 258 12.22 -12.91 -29.64
N THR A 259 11.13 -12.15 -29.76
CA THR A 259 9.90 -12.57 -30.45
C THR A 259 9.33 -11.42 -31.28
N GLU A 260 8.40 -11.71 -32.19
CA GLU A 260 7.69 -10.69 -32.95
C GLU A 260 6.69 -9.87 -32.12
N LEU A 261 6.48 -10.22 -30.84
CA LEU A 261 5.64 -9.46 -29.92
C LEU A 261 6.38 -8.31 -29.24
N ASP A 262 7.73 -8.38 -29.24
CA ASP A 262 8.56 -7.42 -28.54
C ASP A 262 8.52 -6.06 -29.23
N GLN A 263 8.54 -4.99 -28.45
CA GLN A 263 8.31 -3.64 -28.92
C GLN A 263 9.59 -2.81 -28.84
N LEU A 264 9.95 -2.16 -29.94
CA LEU A 264 11.03 -1.17 -29.95
C LEU A 264 10.54 0.10 -29.25
N CYS A 265 11.30 0.56 -28.26
CA CYS A 265 10.96 1.71 -27.43
C CYS A 265 11.69 2.99 -27.87
N ALA A 266 11.30 4.14 -27.31
CA ALA A 266 11.84 5.45 -27.65
C ALA A 266 13.35 5.58 -27.40
N ASP A 267 13.93 4.79 -26.49
CA ASP A 267 15.36 4.74 -26.17
C ASP A 267 16.19 3.80 -27.10
N GLY A 268 15.58 3.20 -28.12
CA GLY A 268 16.19 2.27 -29.04
C GLY A 268 16.39 0.85 -28.50
N LYS A 269 15.92 0.57 -27.29
CA LYS A 269 15.92 -0.77 -26.69
C LYS A 269 14.58 -1.46 -26.91
N TYR A 270 14.58 -2.77 -26.77
CA TYR A 270 13.36 -3.57 -26.84
C TYR A 270 12.75 -3.80 -25.46
N PHE A 271 11.44 -3.62 -25.40
CA PHE A 271 10.60 -4.12 -24.33
C PHE A 271 10.19 -5.55 -24.70
N VAL A 272 10.80 -6.52 -24.02
CA VAL A 272 10.60 -7.95 -24.27
C VAL A 272 9.50 -8.47 -23.34
N ILE A 273 8.49 -9.10 -23.94
CA ILE A 273 7.32 -9.60 -23.22
C ILE A 273 7.59 -11.01 -22.72
N ASP A 274 7.70 -11.18 -21.42
CA ASP A 274 7.87 -12.51 -20.79
C ASP A 274 6.53 -13.19 -20.55
N ARG A 275 5.58 -12.48 -19.94
CA ARG A 275 4.26 -13.00 -19.59
C ARG A 275 3.17 -11.99 -19.87
N LEU A 276 2.02 -12.51 -20.29
CA LEU A 276 0.85 -11.70 -20.63
C LEU A 276 -0.45 -12.44 -20.31
N LEU A 277 -1.49 -11.65 -20.10
CA LEU A 277 -2.86 -12.13 -19.90
C LEU A 277 -3.75 -11.57 -21.04
N PRO A 278 -4.07 -12.34 -22.07
CA PRO A 278 -5.04 -11.95 -23.08
C PRO A 278 -6.44 -11.81 -22.46
N GLU A 279 -7.24 -10.92 -23.01
CA GLU A 279 -8.62 -10.74 -22.55
C GLU A 279 -9.41 -12.06 -22.67
N ASN A 280 -10.16 -12.39 -21.62
CA ASN A 280 -10.94 -13.65 -21.48
C ASN A 280 -10.12 -14.93 -21.55
N SER A 281 -8.83 -14.90 -21.20
CA SER A 281 -7.94 -16.05 -21.23
C SER A 281 -7.20 -16.21 -19.89
N LYS A 282 -6.25 -17.14 -19.84
CA LYS A 282 -5.32 -17.32 -18.71
C LYS A 282 -3.99 -16.67 -19.02
N GLU A 283 -3.26 -16.33 -17.96
CA GLU A 283 -1.89 -15.84 -18.08
C GLU A 283 -0.99 -16.90 -18.72
N MET A 284 -0.15 -16.46 -19.66
CA MET A 284 0.78 -17.33 -20.40
C MET A 284 2.07 -16.58 -20.75
N ASP A 285 3.09 -17.30 -21.20
CA ASP A 285 4.29 -16.71 -21.78
C ASP A 285 4.07 -16.29 -23.25
N ALA A 286 4.99 -15.45 -23.76
CA ALA A 286 4.91 -14.92 -25.13
C ALA A 286 4.89 -16.03 -26.20
N LYS A 287 5.67 -17.10 -26.03
CA LYS A 287 5.74 -18.23 -26.99
C LYS A 287 4.42 -19.00 -27.04
N SER A 288 3.81 -19.27 -25.90
CA SER A 288 2.49 -19.91 -25.81
C SER A 288 1.40 -19.05 -26.46
N PHE A 289 1.46 -17.72 -26.29
CA PHE A 289 0.55 -16.80 -26.96
C PHE A 289 0.69 -16.87 -28.47
N LEU A 290 1.92 -16.82 -29.01
CA LEU A 290 2.18 -16.92 -30.44
C LEU A 290 1.63 -18.24 -31.01
N ASN A 291 1.90 -19.37 -30.36
CA ASN A 291 1.42 -20.68 -30.81
C ASN A 291 -0.11 -20.81 -30.82
N GLY A 292 -0.78 -20.15 -29.88
CA GLY A 292 -2.24 -20.24 -29.73
C GLY A 292 -3.03 -19.21 -30.56
N PHE A 293 -2.44 -18.07 -30.91
CA PHE A 293 -3.14 -16.92 -31.50
C PHE A 293 -2.59 -16.47 -32.86
N LYS A 294 -1.44 -17.00 -33.29
CA LYS A 294 -0.91 -16.78 -34.62
C LYS A 294 -1.58 -17.78 -35.57
N LYS A 295 -2.50 -17.30 -36.41
CA LYS A 295 -3.10 -18.06 -37.51
C LYS A 295 -2.63 -17.49 -38.84
#